data_b12bd48de8d542a0f5154090667e914c
#
_entry.id   b12bd48de8d542a0f5154090667e914c
#
_cell.length_a   1.000
_cell.length_b   1.000
_cell.length_c   1.000
_cell.angle_alpha   90.00
_cell.angle_beta   90.00
_cell.angle_gamma   90.00
#
_symmetry.space_group_name_H-M   'P 1'
#
loop_
_entity.id
_entity.type
_entity.pdbx_description
1 polymer ?
#
loop_
_entity_poly.entity_id
_entity_poly.type
_entity_poly.pdbx_seq_one_letter_code
_entity_poly.pdbx_strand_id
1 'polypeptide(L)'
;MSENPQSAPAQRYTAQLAGQIETKWQDRWEELGTFYADNPTGALAGPLASRTPYFILDMFPYPSGKGLHVGHPLGYIATDTLARYRRMKGDNVLYTMGYDAFGLPAEQYAVQTGQHPAITTNQNIANMRRQLRRMGLSHDSRRSFATTDIEYVHWTQWIFLQVFNSWFDPEAPRRDGRGKGAARPVSKLRDKLASGQVPVPGGRDWAGLSAAEQAEVIDSFRLAYVSNAPVNWCPGLGTVLANEEVTADGRSERGNFPVFKRNLRQWMMRITAYGKRLSDDLDTIDWPEKVRTMQRNWIGRSEGAEVTFAVPGAGQGAQQDASLSVYTTRPDTLFGATFMVVAPEHPMLGGLQASGSVRTEAQIADDAAALTVPAAWPEGTKEAWTGGYATPAEAVAAY
;
A
#
# COMPACT_ATOMS: atom_id res chain seq x y z
N MET A 1 17.37 -34.43 -66.03
CA MET A 1 16.71 -33.12 -65.92
C MET A 1 17.07 -32.56 -64.58
N SER A 2 18.00 -31.63 -64.55
CA SER A 2 18.47 -30.96 -63.34
C SER A 2 17.47 -29.84 -62.98
N GLU A 3 16.73 -30.00 -61.89
CA GLU A 3 15.93 -28.91 -61.34
C GLU A 3 16.82 -27.78 -60.91
N ASN A 4 16.66 -26.69 -61.58
CA ASN A 4 17.28 -25.43 -61.25
C ASN A 4 16.63 -24.91 -59.95
N PRO A 5 17.35 -24.68 -58.85
CA PRO A 5 16.76 -24.10 -57.66
C PRO A 5 16.34 -22.68 -57.98
N GLN A 6 15.03 -22.47 -58.19
CA GLN A 6 14.44 -21.15 -58.35
C GLN A 6 14.85 -20.32 -57.13
N SER A 7 15.77 -19.34 -57.36
CA SER A 7 16.11 -18.34 -56.38
C SER A 7 14.83 -17.70 -55.88
N ALA A 8 14.55 -17.84 -54.57
CA ALA A 8 13.43 -17.13 -53.95
C ALA A 8 13.51 -15.65 -54.36
N PRO A 9 12.40 -15.01 -54.71
CA PRO A 9 12.44 -13.63 -55.20
C PRO A 9 13.14 -12.76 -54.14
N ALA A 10 14.09 -11.95 -54.59
CA ALA A 10 14.98 -11.11 -53.78
C ALA A 10 14.23 -10.11 -52.84
N GLN A 11 12.91 -10.07 -52.91
CA GLN A 11 12.02 -9.17 -52.18
C GLN A 11 11.13 -9.87 -51.14
N ARG A 12 11.36 -11.17 -50.86
CA ARG A 12 10.54 -11.85 -49.84
C ARG A 12 10.89 -11.34 -48.41
N TYR A 13 9.90 -10.80 -47.71
CA TYR A 13 10.03 -10.41 -46.33
C TYR A 13 10.21 -11.64 -45.45
N THR A 14 11.41 -11.83 -44.91
CA THR A 14 11.76 -12.95 -44.02
C THR A 14 11.98 -12.41 -42.59
N ALA A 15 11.91 -13.30 -41.59
CA ALA A 15 12.21 -12.94 -40.22
C ALA A 15 13.63 -12.37 -40.03
N GLN A 16 14.60 -12.88 -40.82
CA GLN A 16 15.96 -12.34 -40.81
C GLN A 16 16.03 -10.91 -41.38
N LEU A 17 15.39 -10.68 -42.51
CA LEU A 17 15.31 -9.36 -43.12
C LEU A 17 14.56 -8.36 -42.20
N ALA A 18 13.43 -8.81 -41.62
CA ALA A 18 12.70 -8.05 -40.61
C ALA A 18 13.62 -7.63 -39.46
N GLY A 19 14.35 -8.57 -38.87
CA GLY A 19 15.29 -8.30 -37.78
C GLY A 19 16.36 -7.26 -38.14
N GLN A 20 16.91 -7.32 -39.37
CA GLN A 20 17.90 -6.36 -39.85
C GLN A 20 17.28 -4.96 -40.01
N ILE A 21 16.10 -4.85 -40.61
CA ILE A 21 15.40 -3.58 -40.81
C ILE A 21 15.03 -2.95 -39.45
N GLU A 22 14.45 -3.72 -38.57
CA GLU A 22 14.03 -3.26 -37.26
C GLU A 22 15.21 -2.73 -36.42
N THR A 23 16.32 -3.48 -36.36
CA THR A 23 17.52 -3.06 -35.62
C THR A 23 18.09 -1.75 -36.21
N LYS A 24 18.22 -1.68 -37.54
CA LYS A 24 18.68 -0.48 -38.23
C LYS A 24 17.86 0.77 -37.88
N TRP A 25 16.51 0.61 -37.85
CA TRP A 25 15.66 1.76 -37.56
C TRP A 25 15.63 2.10 -36.07
N GLN A 26 15.73 1.12 -35.16
CA GLN A 26 15.87 1.38 -33.73
C GLN A 26 17.15 2.17 -33.43
N ASP A 27 18.29 1.80 -34.04
CA ASP A 27 19.54 2.55 -33.92
C ASP A 27 19.37 3.99 -34.47
N ARG A 28 18.74 4.11 -35.64
CA ARG A 28 18.50 5.42 -36.25
C ARG A 28 17.58 6.33 -35.44
N TRP A 29 16.53 5.79 -34.82
CA TRP A 29 15.64 6.56 -33.97
C TRP A 29 16.35 7.06 -32.70
N GLU A 30 17.24 6.27 -32.15
CA GLU A 30 18.05 6.70 -31.01
C GLU A 30 19.04 7.77 -31.34
N GLU A 31 19.79 7.62 -32.44
CA GLU A 31 20.71 8.64 -32.98
C GLU A 31 20.03 9.98 -33.23
N LEU A 32 18.83 9.95 -33.79
CA LEU A 32 18.05 11.16 -34.13
C LEU A 32 17.27 11.71 -32.91
N GLY A 33 17.21 11.02 -31.80
CA GLY A 33 16.37 11.41 -30.67
C GLY A 33 14.89 11.46 -31.04
N THR A 34 14.42 10.56 -31.93
CA THR A 34 13.07 10.62 -32.53
C THR A 34 11.95 10.62 -31.50
N PHE A 35 12.17 9.99 -30.35
CA PHE A 35 11.18 9.84 -29.30
C PHE A 35 11.45 10.70 -28.06
N TYR A 36 12.38 11.63 -28.15
CA TYR A 36 12.72 12.50 -27.05
C TYR A 36 11.62 13.52 -26.76
N ALA A 37 11.41 13.78 -25.49
CA ALA A 37 10.58 14.88 -25.01
C ALA A 37 11.47 15.97 -24.43
N ASP A 38 11.25 17.22 -24.82
CA ASP A 38 12.09 18.32 -24.39
C ASP A 38 11.49 19.05 -23.18
N ASN A 39 12.34 19.45 -22.25
CA ASN A 39 11.99 20.36 -21.17
C ASN A 39 12.10 21.83 -21.62
N PRO A 40 11.38 22.74 -20.95
CA PRO A 40 11.57 24.18 -21.17
C PRO A 40 12.97 24.67 -20.77
N THR A 41 13.59 24.03 -19.77
CA THR A 41 14.88 24.41 -19.19
C THR A 41 15.67 23.18 -18.74
N GLY A 42 16.97 23.39 -18.44
CA GLY A 42 17.85 22.35 -17.88
C GLY A 42 18.52 21.49 -18.97
N ALA A 43 19.12 20.37 -18.54
CA ALA A 43 19.91 19.48 -19.37
C ALA A 43 19.12 18.81 -20.52
N LEU A 44 17.82 18.69 -20.38
CA LEU A 44 16.93 18.14 -21.41
C LEU A 44 16.07 19.22 -22.10
N ALA A 45 16.51 20.47 -22.06
CA ALA A 45 15.85 21.55 -22.79
C ALA A 45 16.02 21.37 -24.32
N GLY A 46 14.95 21.74 -25.05
CA GLY A 46 14.99 21.64 -26.50
C GLY A 46 13.78 22.27 -27.19
N PRO A 47 13.77 22.28 -28.54
CA PRO A 47 12.78 23.00 -29.34
C PRO A 47 11.36 22.46 -29.22
N LEU A 48 11.19 21.20 -28.85
CA LEU A 48 9.84 20.60 -28.67
C LEU A 48 9.12 21.15 -27.46
N ALA A 49 9.80 21.79 -26.51
CA ALA A 49 9.21 22.35 -25.29
C ALA A 49 8.13 23.42 -25.56
N SER A 50 8.14 24.06 -26.74
CA SER A 50 7.11 25.02 -27.16
C SER A 50 5.81 24.36 -27.65
N ARG A 51 5.81 23.06 -27.88
CA ARG A 51 4.64 22.30 -28.31
C ARG A 51 3.74 21.94 -27.13
N THR A 52 2.50 21.57 -27.42
CA THR A 52 1.57 21.08 -26.40
C THR A 52 2.16 19.86 -25.66
N PRO A 53 2.35 19.92 -24.34
CA PRO A 53 2.87 18.79 -23.59
C PRO A 53 1.81 17.69 -23.50
N TYR A 54 2.24 16.45 -23.70
CA TYR A 54 1.40 15.27 -23.52
C TYR A 54 2.16 14.20 -22.75
N PHE A 55 1.64 13.79 -21.59
CA PHE A 55 2.26 12.77 -20.74
C PHE A 55 1.51 11.45 -20.85
N ILE A 56 2.23 10.37 -21.13
CA ILE A 56 1.72 9.00 -21.12
C ILE A 56 2.42 8.22 -20.04
N LEU A 57 1.64 7.66 -19.16
CA LEU A 57 2.10 6.79 -18.08
C LEU A 57 1.62 5.36 -18.33
N ASP A 58 2.51 4.41 -18.18
CA ASP A 58 2.21 2.98 -18.20
C ASP A 58 2.77 2.30 -16.96
N MET A 59 2.29 1.11 -16.65
CA MET A 59 2.83 0.31 -15.56
C MET A 59 4.23 -0.17 -15.94
N PHE A 60 5.22 0.21 -15.14
CA PHE A 60 6.60 -0.21 -15.36
C PHE A 60 6.84 -1.64 -14.82
N PRO A 61 7.74 -2.41 -15.46
CA PRO A 61 7.95 -3.80 -15.13
C PRO A 61 8.71 -3.97 -13.81
N TYR A 62 8.40 -5.07 -13.14
CA TYR A 62 9.11 -5.53 -11.97
C TYR A 62 10.22 -6.51 -12.38
N PRO A 63 11.52 -6.21 -12.16
CA PRO A 63 12.64 -7.02 -12.67
C PRO A 63 12.89 -8.27 -11.79
N SER A 64 11.82 -8.97 -11.41
CA SER A 64 11.86 -10.19 -10.58
C SER A 64 12.24 -11.45 -11.33
N GLY A 65 12.24 -11.42 -12.65
CA GLY A 65 12.53 -12.57 -13.51
C GLY A 65 13.51 -12.25 -14.62
N LYS A 66 13.90 -13.26 -15.39
CA LYS A 66 14.91 -13.15 -16.45
C LYS A 66 14.47 -12.29 -17.67
N GLY A 67 13.25 -11.73 -17.66
CA GLY A 67 12.75 -10.88 -18.72
C GLY A 67 11.26 -10.61 -18.62
N LEU A 68 10.73 -9.94 -19.65
CA LEU A 68 9.33 -9.63 -19.79
C LEU A 68 8.51 -10.89 -20.07
N HIS A 69 7.31 -10.97 -19.50
CA HIS A 69 6.30 -11.95 -19.90
C HIS A 69 5.31 -11.33 -20.89
N VAL A 70 4.49 -12.15 -21.53
CA VAL A 70 3.57 -11.73 -22.60
C VAL A 70 2.52 -10.69 -22.18
N GLY A 71 2.23 -10.57 -20.90
CA GLY A 71 1.33 -9.55 -20.37
C GLY A 71 1.88 -8.12 -20.44
N HIS A 72 3.21 -7.94 -20.42
CA HIS A 72 3.82 -6.63 -20.51
C HIS A 72 3.56 -5.94 -21.86
N PRO A 73 3.80 -6.59 -23.03
CA PRO A 73 3.53 -5.98 -24.32
C PRO A 73 2.08 -5.56 -24.52
N LEU A 74 1.12 -6.21 -23.88
CA LEU A 74 -0.30 -5.90 -24.03
C LEU A 74 -0.61 -4.44 -23.69
N GLY A 75 -0.13 -3.95 -22.56
CA GLY A 75 -0.26 -2.53 -22.19
C GLY A 75 0.65 -1.63 -23.02
N TYR A 76 1.92 -1.98 -23.10
CA TYR A 76 2.95 -1.14 -23.75
C TYR A 76 2.72 -0.85 -25.23
N ILE A 77 2.18 -1.80 -25.99
CA ILE A 77 1.85 -1.59 -27.41
C ILE A 77 0.69 -0.59 -27.55
N ALA A 78 -0.31 -0.65 -26.68
CA ALA A 78 -1.44 0.26 -26.71
C ALA A 78 -1.01 1.70 -26.40
N THR A 79 -0.24 1.91 -25.34
CA THR A 79 0.28 3.21 -24.95
C THR A 79 1.31 3.74 -25.95
N ASP A 80 2.14 2.87 -26.55
CA ASP A 80 3.07 3.24 -27.61
C ASP A 80 2.34 3.73 -28.89
N THR A 81 1.25 3.07 -29.24
CA THR A 81 0.42 3.51 -30.35
C THR A 81 -0.13 4.92 -30.14
N LEU A 82 -0.62 5.19 -28.93
CA LEU A 82 -1.07 6.52 -28.53
C LEU A 82 0.07 7.54 -28.54
N ALA A 83 1.25 7.16 -28.03
CA ALA A 83 2.43 8.03 -28.03
C ALA A 83 2.83 8.46 -29.45
N ARG A 84 2.87 7.52 -30.37
CA ARG A 84 3.17 7.78 -31.80
C ARG A 84 2.12 8.67 -32.43
N TYR A 85 0.83 8.38 -32.21
CA TYR A 85 -0.26 9.20 -32.71
C TYR A 85 -0.13 10.65 -32.23
N ARG A 86 0.12 10.87 -30.95
CA ARG A 86 0.27 12.21 -30.36
C ARG A 86 1.48 12.98 -30.93
N ARG A 87 2.62 12.29 -31.13
CA ARG A 87 3.78 12.88 -31.80
C ARG A 87 3.47 13.29 -33.25
N MET A 88 2.72 12.44 -33.98
CA MET A 88 2.27 12.76 -35.33
C MET A 88 1.34 13.97 -35.37
N LYS A 89 0.57 14.22 -34.30
CA LYS A 89 -0.26 15.42 -34.10
C LYS A 89 0.55 16.65 -33.77
N GLY A 90 1.84 16.53 -33.50
CA GLY A 90 2.75 17.63 -33.18
C GLY A 90 2.94 17.89 -31.70
N ASP A 91 2.46 17.04 -30.81
CA ASP A 91 2.65 17.19 -29.36
C ASP A 91 4.09 16.89 -28.93
N ASN A 92 4.53 17.49 -27.81
CA ASN A 92 5.73 17.13 -27.08
C ASN A 92 5.38 16.00 -26.10
N VAL A 93 5.64 14.76 -26.50
CA VAL A 93 5.15 13.58 -25.80
C VAL A 93 6.20 13.03 -24.84
N LEU A 94 5.94 13.13 -23.55
CA LEU A 94 6.71 12.46 -22.50
C LEU A 94 6.15 11.03 -22.31
N TYR A 95 6.88 10.04 -22.83
CA TYR A 95 6.62 8.63 -22.67
C TYR A 95 7.92 7.92 -22.31
N THR A 96 8.00 7.38 -21.10
CA THR A 96 9.21 6.76 -20.58
C THR A 96 8.91 5.41 -19.92
N MET A 97 9.95 4.67 -19.61
CA MET A 97 9.87 3.39 -18.91
C MET A 97 10.83 3.38 -17.73
N GLY A 98 10.31 2.99 -16.56
CA GLY A 98 11.10 2.72 -15.37
C GLY A 98 11.14 1.24 -15.01
N TYR A 99 11.79 0.92 -13.90
CA TYR A 99 11.88 -0.44 -13.36
C TYR A 99 11.61 -0.41 -11.86
N ASP A 100 10.58 -1.16 -11.42
CA ASP A 100 10.30 -1.34 -10.00
C ASP A 100 11.28 -2.37 -9.40
N ALA A 101 12.40 -1.86 -8.91
CA ALA A 101 13.59 -2.67 -8.67
C ALA A 101 13.75 -3.16 -7.23
N PHE A 102 12.95 -2.68 -6.29
CA PHE A 102 12.89 -3.22 -4.93
C PHE A 102 11.92 -4.40 -4.85
N GLY A 103 12.16 -5.34 -3.93
CA GLY A 103 11.14 -6.30 -3.57
C GLY A 103 11.63 -7.71 -3.21
N LEU A 104 10.73 -8.44 -2.58
CA LEU A 104 10.94 -9.77 -2.01
C LEU A 104 11.56 -10.80 -2.99
N PRO A 105 11.20 -10.87 -4.28
CA PRO A 105 11.81 -11.86 -5.17
C PRO A 105 13.32 -11.71 -5.35
N ALA A 106 13.81 -10.48 -5.47
CA ALA A 106 15.25 -10.22 -5.58
C ALA A 106 15.97 -10.53 -4.27
N GLU A 107 15.35 -10.20 -3.13
CA GLU A 107 15.88 -10.46 -1.80
C GLU A 107 15.94 -11.97 -1.51
N GLN A 108 14.89 -12.72 -1.81
CA GLN A 108 14.85 -14.17 -1.63
C GLN A 108 15.86 -14.89 -2.54
N TYR A 109 16.02 -14.44 -3.77
CA TYR A 109 17.06 -14.99 -4.64
C TYR A 109 18.45 -14.70 -4.10
N ALA A 110 18.66 -13.52 -3.52
CA ALA A 110 19.93 -13.17 -2.86
C ALA A 110 20.22 -14.09 -1.66
N VAL A 111 19.23 -14.38 -0.83
CA VAL A 111 19.36 -15.34 0.29
C VAL A 111 19.72 -16.73 -0.20
N GLN A 112 19.06 -17.22 -1.25
CA GLN A 112 19.29 -18.56 -1.82
C GLN A 112 20.66 -18.70 -2.47
N THR A 113 21.18 -17.64 -3.09
CA THR A 113 22.40 -17.69 -3.90
C THR A 113 23.63 -17.10 -3.21
N GLY A 114 23.45 -16.40 -2.09
CA GLY A 114 24.51 -15.65 -1.42
C GLY A 114 25.00 -14.42 -2.20
N GLN A 115 24.27 -13.99 -3.25
CA GLN A 115 24.62 -12.82 -4.06
C GLN A 115 23.87 -11.56 -3.59
N HIS A 116 24.51 -10.39 -3.72
CA HIS A 116 23.84 -9.14 -3.42
C HIS A 116 22.67 -8.90 -4.39
N PRO A 117 21.48 -8.47 -3.92
CA PRO A 117 20.27 -8.32 -4.77
C PRO A 117 20.50 -7.43 -6.00
N ALA A 118 21.29 -6.36 -5.87
CA ALA A 118 21.60 -5.44 -6.97
C ALA A 118 22.20 -6.12 -8.20
N ILE A 119 22.98 -7.21 -8.04
CA ILE A 119 23.61 -7.89 -9.15
C ILE A 119 22.55 -8.47 -10.08
N THR A 120 21.65 -9.26 -9.55
CA THR A 120 20.57 -9.91 -10.31
C THR A 120 19.58 -8.87 -10.84
N THR A 121 19.21 -7.89 -10.02
CA THR A 121 18.29 -6.81 -10.41
C THR A 121 18.83 -6.04 -11.62
N ASN A 122 20.12 -5.64 -11.61
CA ASN A 122 20.74 -4.92 -12.73
C ASN A 122 20.81 -5.77 -13.99
N GLN A 123 21.11 -7.06 -13.87
CA GLN A 123 21.11 -8.01 -14.98
C GLN A 123 19.71 -8.15 -15.61
N ASN A 124 18.68 -8.26 -14.79
CA ASN A 124 17.31 -8.34 -15.24
C ASN A 124 16.85 -7.04 -15.91
N ILE A 125 17.19 -5.88 -15.36
CA ILE A 125 16.90 -4.56 -15.98
C ILE A 125 17.58 -4.46 -17.34
N ALA A 126 18.85 -4.82 -17.45
CA ALA A 126 19.58 -4.79 -18.72
C ALA A 126 18.91 -5.69 -19.77
N ASN A 127 18.46 -6.88 -19.37
CA ASN A 127 17.73 -7.78 -20.25
C ASN A 127 16.37 -7.22 -20.68
N MET A 128 15.60 -6.66 -19.75
CA MET A 128 14.30 -6.04 -20.03
C MET A 128 14.46 -4.83 -20.96
N ARG A 129 15.47 -3.98 -20.76
CA ARG A 129 15.80 -2.86 -21.67
C ARG A 129 16.04 -3.36 -23.09
N ARG A 130 16.83 -4.43 -23.24
CA ARG A 130 17.07 -5.05 -24.55
C ARG A 130 15.79 -5.57 -25.19
N GLN A 131 14.90 -6.20 -24.41
CA GLN A 131 13.62 -6.73 -24.90
C GLN A 131 12.67 -5.61 -25.31
N LEU A 132 12.52 -4.56 -24.49
CA LEU A 132 11.70 -3.38 -24.80
C LEU A 132 12.18 -2.68 -26.08
N ARG A 133 13.50 -2.51 -26.22
CA ARG A 133 14.11 -1.97 -27.44
C ARG A 133 13.80 -2.84 -28.64
N ARG A 134 13.89 -4.17 -28.50
CA ARG A 134 13.63 -5.12 -29.60
C ARG A 134 12.16 -5.08 -30.10
N MET A 135 11.23 -4.70 -29.21
CA MET A 135 9.83 -4.44 -29.61
C MET A 135 9.65 -3.11 -30.34
N GLY A 136 10.65 -2.26 -30.41
CA GLY A 136 10.61 -0.99 -31.10
C GLY A 136 9.73 0.07 -30.46
N LEU A 137 9.52 -0.02 -29.14
CA LEU A 137 8.70 0.95 -28.40
C LEU A 137 9.33 2.35 -28.38
N SER A 138 8.51 3.37 -28.37
CA SER A 138 8.91 4.78 -28.54
C SER A 138 9.15 5.51 -27.22
N HIS A 139 9.79 4.85 -26.24
CA HIS A 139 10.16 5.48 -24.98
C HIS A 139 11.32 6.48 -25.16
N ASP A 140 11.30 7.57 -24.37
CA ASP A 140 12.47 8.44 -24.22
C ASP A 140 13.50 7.75 -23.31
N SER A 141 14.54 7.18 -23.91
CA SER A 141 15.57 6.40 -23.20
C SER A 141 16.37 7.22 -22.19
N ARG A 142 16.45 8.55 -22.36
CA ARG A 142 17.16 9.48 -21.45
C ARG A 142 16.48 9.58 -20.08
N ARG A 143 15.20 9.20 -20.01
CA ARG A 143 14.34 9.31 -18.80
C ARG A 143 14.02 7.97 -18.16
N SER A 144 14.70 6.91 -18.61
CA SER A 144 14.57 5.58 -17.98
C SER A 144 15.28 5.55 -16.63
N PHE A 145 14.65 4.96 -15.63
CA PHE A 145 15.18 4.88 -14.27
C PHE A 145 14.83 3.53 -13.63
N ALA A 146 15.56 3.19 -12.58
CA ALA A 146 15.17 2.15 -11.63
C ALA A 146 14.83 2.79 -10.29
N THR A 147 13.86 2.23 -9.56
CA THR A 147 13.48 2.74 -8.23
C THR A 147 14.61 2.62 -7.21
N THR A 148 15.64 1.80 -7.51
CA THR A 148 16.88 1.66 -6.73
C THR A 148 17.97 2.65 -7.10
N ASP A 149 17.80 3.47 -8.14
CA ASP A 149 18.78 4.50 -8.48
C ASP A 149 18.86 5.53 -7.33
N ILE A 150 20.08 5.95 -6.99
CA ILE A 150 20.32 6.86 -5.85
C ILE A 150 19.52 8.16 -6.00
N GLU A 151 19.49 8.72 -7.19
CA GLU A 151 18.73 9.95 -7.48
C GLU A 151 17.23 9.76 -7.31
N TYR A 152 16.71 8.57 -7.67
CA TYR A 152 15.30 8.25 -7.45
C TYR A 152 14.97 8.05 -5.96
N VAL A 153 15.80 7.31 -5.24
CA VAL A 153 15.66 7.10 -3.80
C VAL A 153 15.65 8.42 -3.03
N HIS A 154 16.48 9.39 -3.45
CA HIS A 154 16.47 10.73 -2.88
C HIS A 154 15.07 11.38 -2.91
N TRP A 155 14.36 11.28 -4.04
CA TRP A 155 13.01 11.81 -4.18
C TRP A 155 11.99 11.03 -3.35
N THR A 156 12.12 9.71 -3.27
CA THR A 156 11.28 8.86 -2.40
C THR A 156 11.41 9.27 -0.94
N GLN A 157 12.65 9.49 -0.47
CA GLN A 157 12.91 9.97 0.89
C GLN A 157 12.36 11.37 1.12
N TRP A 158 12.54 12.27 0.16
CA TRP A 158 12.00 13.62 0.23
C TRP A 158 10.46 13.62 0.35
N ILE A 159 9.78 12.84 -0.48
CA ILE A 159 8.31 12.67 -0.41
C ILE A 159 7.90 12.13 0.95
N PHE A 160 8.61 11.11 1.46
CA PHE A 160 8.33 10.56 2.79
C PHE A 160 8.44 11.64 3.87
N LEU A 161 9.48 12.47 3.83
CA LEU A 161 9.65 13.57 4.78
C LEU A 161 8.52 14.62 4.68
N GLN A 162 8.00 14.90 3.47
CA GLN A 162 6.84 15.77 3.32
C GLN A 162 5.60 15.16 3.98
N VAL A 163 5.35 13.86 3.78
CA VAL A 163 4.24 13.14 4.40
C VAL A 163 4.40 13.10 5.93
N PHE A 164 5.58 12.79 6.43
CA PHE A 164 5.89 12.76 7.86
C PHE A 164 5.70 14.13 8.54
N ASN A 165 6.09 15.21 7.87
CA ASN A 165 5.94 16.58 8.39
C ASN A 165 4.56 17.19 8.09
N SER A 166 3.58 16.35 7.75
CA SER A 166 2.22 16.77 7.45
C SER A 166 1.18 16.07 8.32
N TRP A 167 0.04 16.72 8.47
CA TRP A 167 -1.18 16.17 9.04
C TRP A 167 -2.37 16.49 8.14
N PHE A 168 -3.44 15.73 8.23
CA PHE A 168 -4.67 15.99 7.49
C PHE A 168 -5.54 16.99 8.27
N ASP A 169 -5.70 18.19 7.71
CA ASP A 169 -6.59 19.21 8.25
C ASP A 169 -7.94 19.13 7.52
N PRO A 170 -9.02 18.65 8.19
CA PRO A 170 -10.33 18.51 7.56
C PRO A 170 -10.95 19.86 7.17
N GLU A 171 -10.57 20.97 7.83
CA GLU A 171 -11.10 22.30 7.56
C GLU A 171 -10.27 23.09 6.54
N ALA A 172 -9.11 22.61 6.18
CA ALA A 172 -8.24 23.31 5.25
C ALA A 172 -8.83 23.30 3.82
N PRO A 173 -8.89 24.46 3.14
CA PRO A 173 -9.36 24.53 1.77
C PRO A 173 -8.44 23.74 0.83
N ARG A 174 -9.04 23.02 -0.11
CA ARG A 174 -8.33 22.31 -1.17
C ARG A 174 -7.82 23.30 -2.22
N ARG A 175 -6.66 22.98 -2.83
CA ARG A 175 -6.08 23.82 -3.89
C ARG A 175 -6.95 23.90 -5.15
N ASP A 176 -7.72 22.85 -5.43
CA ASP A 176 -8.61 22.76 -6.58
C ASP A 176 -9.95 23.46 -6.38
N GLY A 177 -10.17 24.09 -5.23
CA GLY A 177 -11.42 24.79 -4.88
C GLY A 177 -12.61 23.88 -4.59
N ARG A 178 -12.45 22.55 -4.61
CA ARG A 178 -13.55 21.57 -4.47
C ARG A 178 -13.90 21.24 -3.03
N GLY A 179 -13.78 22.18 -2.12
CA GLY A 179 -14.14 21.99 -0.72
C GLY A 179 -12.94 21.97 0.23
N LYS A 180 -13.10 21.25 1.35
CA LYS A 180 -12.16 21.18 2.45
C LYS A 180 -11.51 19.81 2.57
N GLY A 181 -10.47 19.71 3.41
CA GLY A 181 -9.69 18.50 3.66
C GLY A 181 -8.42 18.45 2.83
N ALA A 182 -7.30 18.83 3.45
CA ALA A 182 -6.00 18.84 2.79
C ALA A 182 -4.85 18.67 3.79
N ALA A 183 -3.73 18.11 3.32
CA ALA A 183 -2.51 18.06 4.11
C ALA A 183 -2.01 19.48 4.41
N ARG A 184 -1.53 19.68 5.64
CA ARG A 184 -0.90 20.91 6.12
C ARG A 184 0.36 20.56 6.90
N PRO A 185 1.36 21.44 6.96
CA PRO A 185 2.54 21.24 7.79
C PRO A 185 2.16 21.05 9.26
N VAL A 186 2.91 20.21 9.96
CA VAL A 186 2.76 19.95 11.40
C VAL A 186 2.86 21.24 12.25
N SER A 187 3.62 22.26 11.78
CA SER A 187 3.66 23.57 12.45
C SER A 187 2.27 24.20 12.57
N LYS A 188 1.41 24.05 11.54
CA LYS A 188 0.03 24.53 11.57
C LYS A 188 -0.86 23.74 12.52
N LEU A 189 -0.62 22.45 12.70
CA LEU A 189 -1.28 21.67 13.74
C LEU A 189 -0.93 22.20 15.13
N ARG A 190 0.37 22.46 15.40
CA ARG A 190 0.82 22.99 16.68
C ARG A 190 0.13 24.33 17.01
N ASP A 191 0.04 25.23 16.03
CA ASP A 191 -0.69 26.51 16.20
C ASP A 191 -2.17 26.27 16.57
N LYS A 192 -2.83 25.32 15.92
CA LYS A 192 -4.24 24.98 16.16
C LYS A 192 -4.48 24.28 17.50
N LEU A 193 -3.58 23.40 17.93
CA LEU A 193 -3.61 22.77 19.26
C LEU A 193 -3.43 23.84 20.36
N ALA A 194 -2.46 24.74 20.19
CA ALA A 194 -2.19 25.80 21.15
C ALA A 194 -3.35 26.82 21.27
N SER A 195 -4.10 27.06 20.19
CA SER A 195 -5.27 27.93 20.18
C SER A 195 -6.59 27.23 20.53
N GLY A 196 -6.58 25.92 20.78
CA GLY A 196 -7.80 25.15 21.06
C GLY A 196 -8.71 24.90 19.84
N GLN A 197 -8.27 25.26 18.62
CA GLN A 197 -9.03 24.99 17.39
C GLN A 197 -9.07 23.50 17.04
N VAL A 198 -8.06 22.74 17.45
CA VAL A 198 -8.02 21.29 17.39
C VAL A 198 -7.96 20.78 18.82
N PRO A 199 -8.89 19.91 19.25
CA PRO A 199 -8.86 19.38 20.60
C PRO A 199 -7.68 18.43 20.79
N VAL A 200 -7.04 18.49 21.93
CA VAL A 200 -6.02 17.53 22.34
C VAL A 200 -6.70 16.20 22.70
N PRO A 201 -6.22 15.06 22.17
CA PRO A 201 -6.75 13.75 22.53
C PRO A 201 -6.80 13.54 24.05
N GLY A 202 -7.92 12.98 24.55
CA GLY A 202 -8.14 12.79 25.99
C GLY A 202 -8.52 14.05 26.75
N GLY A 203 -8.86 15.17 26.07
CA GLY A 203 -9.33 16.40 26.72
C GLY A 203 -8.26 17.14 27.54
N ARG A 204 -6.99 16.82 27.32
CA ARG A 204 -5.85 17.45 28.04
C ARG A 204 -5.63 18.90 27.58
N ASP A 205 -5.11 19.73 28.47
CA ASP A 205 -4.68 21.08 28.08
C ASP A 205 -3.30 21.06 27.42
N TRP A 206 -3.22 21.63 26.21
CA TRP A 206 -1.97 21.67 25.43
C TRP A 206 -0.83 22.40 26.17
N ALA A 207 -1.14 23.50 26.85
CA ALA A 207 -0.12 24.30 27.56
C ALA A 207 0.45 23.59 28.78
N GLY A 208 -0.30 22.67 29.37
CA GLY A 208 0.13 21.86 30.50
C GLY A 208 0.96 20.63 30.16
N LEU A 209 1.07 20.30 28.85
CA LEU A 209 1.82 19.12 28.38
C LEU A 209 3.32 19.40 28.34
N SER A 210 4.12 18.43 28.77
CA SER A 210 5.57 18.41 28.54
C SER A 210 5.90 18.36 27.04
N ALA A 211 7.15 18.70 26.69
CA ALA A 211 7.59 18.63 25.29
C ALA A 211 7.47 17.20 24.68
N ALA A 212 7.68 16.17 25.49
CA ALA A 212 7.51 14.77 25.04
C ALA A 212 6.04 14.45 24.76
N GLU A 213 5.13 14.80 25.67
CA GLU A 213 3.69 14.60 25.47
C GLU A 213 3.14 15.41 24.29
N GLN A 214 3.61 16.65 24.09
CA GLN A 214 3.27 17.43 22.91
C GLN A 214 3.73 16.74 21.61
N ALA A 215 4.91 16.11 21.60
CA ALA A 215 5.40 15.35 20.46
C ALA A 215 4.52 14.12 20.21
N GLU A 216 4.11 13.37 21.23
CA GLU A 216 3.20 12.23 21.11
C GLU A 216 1.83 12.66 20.56
N VAL A 217 1.28 13.77 21.04
CA VAL A 217 0.04 14.34 20.51
C VAL A 217 0.19 14.67 19.03
N ILE A 218 1.28 15.34 18.64
CA ILE A 218 1.54 15.64 17.22
C ILE A 218 1.64 14.36 16.39
N ASP A 219 2.35 13.35 16.87
CA ASP A 219 2.54 12.08 16.18
C ASP A 219 1.21 11.33 15.99
N SER A 220 0.24 11.49 16.89
CA SER A 220 -1.11 10.94 16.72
C SER A 220 -1.88 11.53 15.54
N PHE A 221 -1.48 12.69 15.01
CA PHE A 221 -2.08 13.35 13.85
C PHE A 221 -1.26 13.21 12.56
N ARG A 222 0.03 12.87 12.64
CA ARG A 222 0.90 12.77 11.46
C ARG A 222 0.33 11.81 10.41
N LEU A 223 0.56 12.13 9.15
CA LEU A 223 0.20 11.25 8.03
C LEU A 223 1.10 10.01 7.93
N ALA A 224 2.35 10.10 8.37
CA ALA A 224 3.22 8.95 8.58
C ALA A 224 3.66 8.92 10.05
N TYR A 225 3.56 7.76 10.68
CA TYR A 225 3.85 7.57 12.10
C TYR A 225 4.35 6.15 12.37
N VAL A 226 4.99 5.95 13.51
CA VAL A 226 5.45 4.63 13.95
C VAL A 226 4.43 4.05 14.92
N SER A 227 4.06 2.80 14.72
CA SER A 227 3.17 2.08 15.63
C SER A 227 3.58 0.61 15.75
N ASN A 228 3.25 0.00 16.87
CA ASN A 228 3.24 -1.44 16.99
C ASN A 228 1.92 -1.94 16.39
N ALA A 229 2.01 -2.66 15.29
CA ALA A 229 0.85 -3.14 14.56
C ALA A 229 0.91 -4.66 14.38
N PRO A 230 -0.22 -5.36 14.43
CA PRO A 230 -0.28 -6.77 14.08
C PRO A 230 0.00 -6.92 12.58
N VAL A 231 1.03 -7.68 12.26
CA VAL A 231 1.48 -7.94 10.89
C VAL A 231 1.52 -9.44 10.62
N ASN A 232 1.47 -9.82 9.34
CA ASN A 232 1.64 -11.19 8.91
C ASN A 232 3.14 -11.51 8.83
N TRP A 233 3.71 -12.05 9.88
CA TRP A 233 5.12 -12.44 9.93
C TRP A 233 5.33 -13.83 9.33
N CYS A 234 6.24 -13.94 8.38
CA CYS A 234 6.65 -15.21 7.78
C CYS A 234 8.10 -15.54 8.14
N PRO A 235 8.37 -16.43 9.12
CA PRO A 235 9.73 -16.78 9.49
C PRO A 235 10.53 -17.42 8.36
N GLY A 236 9.88 -18.22 7.51
CA GLY A 236 10.52 -18.89 6.39
C GLY A 236 11.02 -17.93 5.30
N LEU A 237 10.42 -16.74 5.17
CA LEU A 237 10.86 -15.69 4.27
C LEU A 237 11.62 -14.58 4.99
N GLY A 238 11.58 -14.54 6.35
CA GLY A 238 12.24 -13.51 7.16
C GLY A 238 11.64 -12.12 6.99
N THR A 239 10.35 -12.00 6.62
CA THR A 239 9.72 -10.72 6.31
C THR A 239 8.24 -10.70 6.68
N VAL A 240 7.67 -9.48 6.64
CA VAL A 240 6.23 -9.21 6.77
C VAL A 240 5.58 -9.34 5.40
N LEU A 241 4.39 -9.94 5.36
CA LEU A 241 3.60 -10.13 4.15
C LEU A 241 2.33 -9.28 4.19
N ALA A 242 1.93 -8.77 3.02
CA ALA A 242 0.61 -8.18 2.83
C ALA A 242 -0.49 -9.25 2.96
N ASN A 243 -1.74 -8.83 3.19
CA ASN A 243 -2.84 -9.79 3.32
C ASN A 243 -3.04 -10.63 2.05
N GLU A 244 -2.79 -10.02 0.87
CA GLU A 244 -2.90 -10.65 -0.44
C GLU A 244 -1.84 -11.73 -0.69
N GLU A 245 -0.73 -11.71 0.06
CA GLU A 245 0.36 -12.67 -0.02
C GLU A 245 0.20 -13.86 0.95
N VAL A 246 -0.91 -13.86 1.71
CA VAL A 246 -1.26 -14.93 2.64
C VAL A 246 -2.46 -15.70 2.09
N THR A 247 -2.28 -17.00 1.91
CA THR A 247 -3.33 -17.90 1.44
C THR A 247 -4.39 -18.15 2.52
N ALA A 248 -5.54 -18.68 2.12
CA ALA A 248 -6.65 -18.93 3.05
C ALA A 248 -6.31 -19.92 4.18
N ASP A 249 -5.32 -20.77 3.98
CA ASP A 249 -4.82 -21.73 4.98
C ASP A 249 -3.67 -21.16 5.84
N GLY A 250 -3.45 -19.84 5.81
CA GLY A 250 -2.48 -19.15 6.67
C GLY A 250 -1.01 -19.37 6.27
N ARG A 251 -0.76 -19.55 4.98
CA ARG A 251 0.59 -19.76 4.45
C ARG A 251 0.99 -18.64 3.49
N SER A 252 2.28 -18.47 3.30
CA SER A 252 2.79 -17.55 2.28
C SER A 252 2.55 -18.09 0.87
N GLU A 253 2.08 -17.25 -0.05
CA GLU A 253 1.94 -17.60 -1.47
C GLU A 253 3.28 -18.08 -2.06
N ARG A 254 4.39 -17.46 -1.65
CA ARG A 254 5.74 -17.86 -2.02
C ARG A 254 6.33 -18.79 -0.98
N GLY A 255 6.77 -19.96 -1.41
CA GLY A 255 7.46 -20.93 -0.56
C GLY A 255 6.57 -21.72 0.38
N ASN A 256 5.27 -21.42 0.44
CA ASN A 256 4.26 -22.15 1.23
C ASN A 256 4.67 -22.30 2.72
N PHE A 257 5.25 -21.25 3.32
CA PHE A 257 5.67 -21.22 4.72
C PHE A 257 4.52 -20.80 5.63
N PRO A 258 4.48 -21.27 6.88
CA PRO A 258 3.52 -20.79 7.88
C PRO A 258 3.67 -19.28 8.11
N VAL A 259 2.53 -18.60 8.29
CA VAL A 259 2.47 -17.16 8.56
C VAL A 259 1.77 -16.96 9.91
N PHE A 260 2.33 -16.09 10.75
CA PHE A 260 1.83 -15.82 12.08
C PHE A 260 1.50 -14.34 12.25
N LYS A 261 0.46 -14.04 12.99
CA LYS A 261 0.22 -12.66 13.46
C LYS A 261 1.25 -12.31 14.53
N ARG A 262 1.93 -11.19 14.38
CA ARG A 262 2.92 -10.69 15.32
C ARG A 262 2.87 -9.18 15.40
N ASN A 263 2.93 -8.61 16.60
CA ASN A 263 3.07 -7.18 16.77
C ASN A 263 4.52 -6.77 16.47
N LEU A 264 4.70 -5.96 15.47
CA LEU A 264 6.00 -5.37 15.12
C LEU A 264 5.91 -3.86 15.02
N ARG A 265 6.99 -3.19 15.38
CA ARG A 265 7.13 -1.76 15.20
C ARG A 265 7.30 -1.47 13.71
N GLN A 266 6.32 -0.75 13.14
CA GLN A 266 6.22 -0.48 11.72
C GLN A 266 5.99 1.01 11.46
N TRP A 267 6.46 1.49 10.30
CA TRP A 267 5.96 2.72 9.74
C TRP A 267 4.54 2.51 9.20
N MET A 268 3.65 3.38 9.61
CA MET A 268 2.27 3.40 9.18
C MET A 268 1.97 4.68 8.44
N MET A 269 1.12 4.59 7.41
CA MET A 269 0.57 5.76 6.72
C MET A 269 -0.93 5.87 7.00
N ARG A 270 -1.40 7.06 7.35
CA ARG A 270 -2.81 7.34 7.66
C ARG A 270 -3.64 7.51 6.38
N ILE A 271 -3.66 6.47 5.55
CA ILE A 271 -4.35 6.48 4.26
C ILE A 271 -5.85 6.70 4.39
N THR A 272 -6.46 6.24 5.49
CA THR A 272 -7.89 6.38 5.79
C THR A 272 -8.34 7.84 5.90
N ALA A 273 -7.44 8.78 6.23
CA ALA A 273 -7.74 10.21 6.24
C ALA A 273 -8.18 10.73 4.85
N TYR A 274 -7.81 10.03 3.78
CA TYR A 274 -8.16 10.38 2.40
C TYR A 274 -9.24 9.47 1.80
N GLY A 275 -9.79 8.50 2.54
CA GLY A 275 -10.73 7.51 2.02
C GLY A 275 -11.96 8.17 1.37
N LYS A 276 -12.59 9.13 2.06
CA LYS A 276 -13.73 9.88 1.49
C LYS A 276 -13.33 10.63 0.23
N ARG A 277 -12.18 11.33 0.25
CA ARG A 277 -11.70 12.10 -0.89
C ARG A 277 -11.37 11.23 -2.09
N LEU A 278 -10.73 10.07 -1.88
CA LEU A 278 -10.44 9.13 -2.96
C LEU A 278 -11.72 8.65 -3.66
N SER A 279 -12.78 8.40 -2.89
CA SER A 279 -14.07 8.02 -3.46
C SER A 279 -14.75 9.19 -4.22
N ASP A 280 -14.79 10.37 -3.62
CA ASP A 280 -15.44 11.56 -4.20
C ASP A 280 -14.72 12.03 -5.49
N ASP A 281 -13.39 12.01 -5.50
CA ASP A 281 -12.59 12.49 -6.63
C ASP A 281 -12.67 11.57 -7.86
N LEU A 282 -13.22 10.34 -7.75
CA LEU A 282 -13.51 9.48 -8.91
C LEU A 282 -14.47 10.10 -9.90
N ASP A 283 -15.33 11.01 -9.46
CA ASP A 283 -16.27 11.75 -10.34
C ASP A 283 -15.58 12.87 -11.13
N THR A 284 -14.32 13.15 -10.85
CA THR A 284 -13.54 14.21 -11.50
C THR A 284 -12.65 13.72 -12.62
N ILE A 285 -12.59 12.42 -12.85
CA ILE A 285 -11.72 11.76 -13.84
C ILE A 285 -12.54 11.05 -14.91
N ASP A 286 -12.04 11.09 -16.13
CA ASP A 286 -12.65 10.40 -17.28
C ASP A 286 -12.20 8.94 -17.33
N TRP A 287 -12.69 8.16 -16.35
CA TRP A 287 -12.44 6.72 -16.28
C TRP A 287 -13.69 5.92 -16.65
N PRO A 288 -13.52 4.72 -17.21
CA PRO A 288 -14.63 3.81 -17.42
C PRO A 288 -15.41 3.53 -16.14
N GLU A 289 -16.74 3.52 -16.19
CA GLU A 289 -17.59 3.31 -15.01
C GLU A 289 -17.24 2.04 -14.23
N LYS A 290 -16.91 0.97 -14.95
CA LYS A 290 -16.45 -0.29 -14.35
C LYS A 290 -15.26 -0.08 -13.41
N VAL A 291 -14.29 0.73 -13.82
CA VAL A 291 -13.09 1.02 -13.00
C VAL A 291 -13.46 1.87 -11.80
N ARG A 292 -14.28 2.92 -11.97
CA ARG A 292 -14.76 3.77 -10.87
C ARG A 292 -15.52 2.95 -9.82
N THR A 293 -16.40 2.06 -10.27
CA THR A 293 -17.14 1.15 -9.38
C THR A 293 -16.21 0.22 -8.60
N MET A 294 -15.21 -0.37 -9.25
CA MET A 294 -14.21 -1.21 -8.58
C MET A 294 -13.45 -0.42 -7.50
N GLN A 295 -13.05 0.82 -7.78
CA GLN A 295 -12.34 1.67 -6.82
C GLN A 295 -13.23 2.03 -5.62
N ARG A 296 -14.49 2.39 -5.83
CA ARG A 296 -15.46 2.66 -4.75
C ARG A 296 -15.67 1.44 -3.86
N ASN A 297 -15.84 0.28 -4.47
CA ASN A 297 -16.02 -0.98 -3.74
C ASN A 297 -14.77 -1.34 -2.93
N TRP A 298 -13.58 -1.06 -3.46
CA TRP A 298 -12.32 -1.29 -2.74
C TRP A 298 -12.18 -0.37 -1.52
N ILE A 299 -12.53 0.91 -1.64
CA ILE A 299 -12.53 1.85 -0.53
C ILE A 299 -13.56 1.42 0.53
N GLY A 300 -14.71 0.88 0.11
CA GLY A 300 -15.66 0.21 0.98
C GLY A 300 -16.29 1.14 2.01
N ARG A 301 -16.74 2.35 1.61
CA ARG A 301 -17.48 3.24 2.52
C ARG A 301 -18.70 2.51 3.08
N SER A 302 -18.78 2.42 4.40
CA SER A 302 -19.96 1.91 5.10
C SER A 302 -20.51 2.97 6.04
N GLU A 303 -21.81 2.92 6.28
CA GLU A 303 -22.51 3.76 7.25
C GLU A 303 -23.18 2.87 8.29
N GLY A 304 -23.14 3.30 9.54
CA GLY A 304 -23.70 2.54 10.64
C GLY A 304 -23.88 3.40 11.87
N ALA A 305 -24.18 2.77 12.97
CA ALA A 305 -24.34 3.41 14.26
C ALA A 305 -23.37 2.85 15.28
N GLU A 306 -22.83 3.71 16.12
CA GLU A 306 -22.16 3.31 17.35
C GLU A 306 -23.20 3.18 18.45
N VAL A 307 -23.23 2.03 19.11
CA VAL A 307 -24.21 1.71 20.15
C VAL A 307 -23.45 1.31 21.39
N THR A 308 -23.81 1.92 22.52
CA THR A 308 -23.22 1.63 23.82
C THR A 308 -24.16 0.77 24.65
N PHE A 309 -23.67 -0.38 25.08
CA PHE A 309 -24.37 -1.27 26.01
C PHE A 309 -23.83 -1.04 27.41
N ALA A 310 -24.71 -0.91 28.38
CA ALA A 310 -24.34 -0.94 29.78
C ALA A 310 -24.08 -2.40 30.21
N VAL A 311 -22.97 -2.61 30.92
CA VAL A 311 -22.61 -3.92 31.49
C VAL A 311 -22.57 -3.79 33.02
N PRO A 312 -23.72 -4.03 33.69
CA PRO A 312 -23.80 -3.85 35.13
C PRO A 312 -22.85 -4.77 35.89
N GLY A 313 -22.15 -4.22 36.87
CA GLY A 313 -21.25 -5.00 37.74
C GLY A 313 -19.95 -5.47 37.13
N ALA A 314 -19.60 -5.05 35.91
CA ALA A 314 -18.35 -5.44 35.22
C ALA A 314 -17.23 -4.38 35.35
N GLY A 315 -17.39 -3.36 36.16
CA GLY A 315 -16.36 -2.34 36.42
C GLY A 315 -15.32 -2.78 37.44
N GLN A 316 -14.12 -2.20 37.41
CA GLN A 316 -13.12 -2.43 38.46
C GLN A 316 -13.56 -1.78 39.78
N GLY A 317 -13.92 -2.63 40.78
CA GLY A 317 -14.43 -2.23 42.07
C GLY A 317 -15.91 -2.59 42.26
N ALA A 318 -16.32 -2.96 43.46
CA ALA A 318 -17.56 -3.68 43.81
C ALA A 318 -18.88 -3.00 43.41
N GLN A 319 -18.92 -1.90 42.66
CA GLN A 319 -20.14 -1.17 42.27
C GLN A 319 -20.00 -0.27 41.02
N GLN A 320 -19.04 -0.46 40.14
CA GLN A 320 -18.97 0.31 38.91
C GLN A 320 -19.52 -0.47 37.70
N ASP A 321 -20.46 0.15 36.99
CA ASP A 321 -20.95 -0.35 35.71
C ASP A 321 -19.90 -0.05 34.63
N ALA A 322 -19.62 -1.03 33.80
CA ALA A 322 -18.82 -0.84 32.59
C ALA A 322 -19.74 -0.58 31.37
N SER A 323 -19.17 -0.08 30.33
CA SER A 323 -19.88 0.08 29.05
C SER A 323 -19.11 -0.56 27.91
N LEU A 324 -19.83 -1.16 26.97
CA LEU A 324 -19.31 -1.76 25.77
C LEU A 324 -19.88 -1.04 24.56
N SER A 325 -19.02 -0.30 23.82
CA SER A 325 -19.41 0.36 22.58
C SER A 325 -19.11 -0.56 21.39
N VAL A 326 -20.10 -0.74 20.53
CA VAL A 326 -19.99 -1.51 19.29
C VAL A 326 -20.45 -0.69 18.11
N TYR A 327 -19.81 -0.87 16.99
CA TYR A 327 -20.25 -0.31 15.71
C TYR A 327 -21.03 -1.39 14.94
N THR A 328 -22.20 -1.01 14.40
CA THR A 328 -23.00 -1.89 13.55
C THR A 328 -23.52 -1.17 12.32
N THR A 329 -23.50 -1.82 11.18
CA THR A 329 -24.17 -1.38 9.94
C THR A 329 -25.65 -1.77 9.90
N ARG A 330 -26.09 -2.57 10.87
CA ARG A 330 -27.48 -3.06 10.99
C ARG A 330 -28.06 -2.77 12.38
N PRO A 331 -28.23 -1.48 12.76
CA PRO A 331 -28.79 -1.12 14.05
C PRO A 331 -30.25 -1.60 14.21
N ASP A 332 -30.95 -1.83 13.12
CA ASP A 332 -32.30 -2.41 13.08
C ASP A 332 -32.39 -3.82 13.68
N THR A 333 -31.31 -4.57 13.72
CA THR A 333 -31.26 -5.95 14.26
C THR A 333 -30.99 -6.02 15.76
N LEU A 334 -30.65 -4.92 16.42
CA LEU A 334 -30.27 -4.87 17.84
C LEU A 334 -31.36 -5.37 18.77
N PHE A 335 -32.63 -5.17 18.43
CA PHE A 335 -33.78 -5.61 19.24
C PHE A 335 -33.91 -7.15 19.34
N GLY A 336 -33.21 -7.88 18.47
CA GLY A 336 -33.12 -9.33 18.51
C GLY A 336 -31.87 -9.88 19.23
N ALA A 337 -30.99 -8.98 19.70
CA ALA A 337 -29.76 -9.40 20.38
C ALA A 337 -30.08 -9.97 21.78
N THR A 338 -29.64 -11.19 22.04
CA THR A 338 -29.85 -11.89 23.33
C THR A 338 -28.54 -12.11 24.10
N PHE A 339 -27.40 -11.92 23.46
CA PHE A 339 -26.06 -12.02 24.07
C PHE A 339 -25.05 -11.16 23.33
N MET A 340 -23.93 -10.87 23.99
CA MET A 340 -22.78 -10.18 23.42
C MET A 340 -21.53 -11.03 23.59
N VAL A 341 -20.75 -11.17 22.52
CA VAL A 341 -19.46 -11.87 22.55
C VAL A 341 -18.34 -10.86 22.47
N VAL A 342 -17.37 -10.99 23.34
CA VAL A 342 -16.12 -10.19 23.32
C VAL A 342 -14.92 -11.12 23.16
N ALA A 343 -13.87 -10.63 22.50
CA ALA A 343 -12.63 -11.37 22.41
C ALA A 343 -11.96 -11.46 23.80
N PRO A 344 -11.22 -12.54 24.09
CA PRO A 344 -10.51 -12.70 25.37
C PRO A 344 -9.54 -11.55 25.69
N GLU A 345 -8.99 -10.91 24.66
CA GLU A 345 -8.09 -9.76 24.79
C GLU A 345 -8.81 -8.44 25.07
N HIS A 346 -10.13 -8.45 25.12
CA HIS A 346 -10.88 -7.20 25.32
C HIS A 346 -10.54 -6.57 26.68
N PRO A 347 -10.28 -5.24 26.75
CA PRO A 347 -9.88 -4.55 27.98
C PRO A 347 -10.83 -4.78 29.17
N MET A 348 -12.11 -4.99 28.91
CA MET A 348 -13.12 -5.29 29.93
C MET A 348 -12.84 -6.60 30.69
N LEU A 349 -12.15 -7.56 30.06
CA LEU A 349 -11.77 -8.85 30.65
C LEU A 349 -10.41 -8.81 31.34
N GLY A 350 -9.92 -7.65 31.76
CA GLY A 350 -8.59 -7.47 32.36
C GLY A 350 -7.47 -7.38 31.33
N GLY A 351 -7.82 -7.03 30.13
CA GLY A 351 -7.11 -7.09 28.87
C GLY A 351 -5.62 -6.89 28.86
N LEU A 352 -5.01 -7.49 27.89
CA LEU A 352 -3.62 -7.25 27.43
C LEU A 352 -3.35 -5.75 27.37
N GLN A 353 -2.46 -5.25 28.22
CA GLN A 353 -2.05 -3.85 28.11
C GLN A 353 -1.56 -3.59 26.68
N ALA A 354 -2.01 -2.51 26.08
CA ALA A 354 -1.60 -2.02 24.75
C ALA A 354 -0.09 -1.66 24.64
N SER A 355 0.73 -2.07 25.60
CA SER A 355 2.16 -1.75 25.70
C SER A 355 3.08 -2.61 24.84
N GLY A 356 2.56 -3.59 24.06
CA GLY A 356 3.38 -4.34 23.12
C GLY A 356 4.51 -5.20 23.69
N SER A 357 4.57 -5.41 25.00
CA SER A 357 5.51 -6.32 25.61
C SER A 357 5.00 -7.75 25.60
N VAL A 358 5.83 -8.69 25.18
CA VAL A 358 5.56 -10.13 25.30
C VAL A 358 5.43 -10.45 26.78
N ARG A 359 4.26 -10.93 27.19
CA ARG A 359 3.99 -11.36 28.56
C ARG A 359 4.73 -12.65 28.85
N THR A 360 5.25 -12.77 30.05
CA THR A 360 5.77 -14.06 30.56
C THR A 360 4.61 -14.95 30.99
N GLU A 361 4.81 -16.28 31.02
CA GLU A 361 3.80 -17.22 31.51
C GLU A 361 3.27 -16.88 32.92
N ALA A 362 4.11 -16.35 33.80
CA ALA A 362 3.73 -15.88 35.13
C ALA A 362 2.79 -14.66 35.06
N GLN A 363 3.04 -13.71 34.16
CA GLN A 363 2.16 -12.55 33.96
C GLN A 363 0.80 -12.95 33.36
N ILE A 364 0.78 -13.95 32.50
CA ILE A 364 -0.46 -14.51 31.94
C ILE A 364 -1.28 -15.18 33.06
N ALA A 365 -0.63 -15.90 33.98
CA ALA A 365 -1.31 -16.56 35.10
C ALA A 365 -1.86 -15.55 36.13
N ASP A 366 -1.10 -14.47 36.44
CA ASP A 366 -1.56 -13.41 37.35
C ASP A 366 -2.70 -12.59 36.73
N ASP A 367 -2.68 -12.34 35.44
CA ASP A 367 -3.74 -11.64 34.72
C ASP A 367 -5.01 -12.51 34.57
N ALA A 368 -4.88 -13.80 34.42
CA ALA A 368 -6.02 -14.74 34.44
C ALA A 368 -6.78 -14.70 35.78
N ALA A 369 -6.07 -14.43 36.90
CA ALA A 369 -6.68 -14.22 38.20
C ALA A 369 -7.39 -12.87 38.35
N ALA A 370 -7.04 -11.87 37.52
CA ALA A 370 -7.65 -10.53 37.50
C ALA A 370 -8.80 -10.39 36.50
N LEU A 371 -9.06 -11.40 35.68
CA LEU A 371 -10.13 -11.41 34.67
C LEU A 371 -11.50 -11.40 35.33
N THR A 372 -12.37 -10.47 34.95
CA THR A 372 -13.80 -10.47 35.29
C THR A 372 -14.57 -11.53 34.45
N VAL A 373 -13.97 -12.68 34.29
CA VAL A 373 -14.60 -13.81 33.59
C VAL A 373 -15.54 -14.51 34.56
N PRO A 374 -16.77 -14.89 34.15
CA PRO A 374 -17.68 -15.65 35.00
C PRO A 374 -16.99 -16.91 35.51
N ALA A 375 -17.19 -17.22 36.79
CA ALA A 375 -16.60 -18.41 37.43
C ALA A 375 -17.13 -19.72 36.84
N ALA A 376 -18.30 -19.68 36.23
CA ALA A 376 -18.94 -20.84 35.59
C ALA A 376 -19.67 -20.41 34.31
N TRP A 377 -19.88 -21.37 33.42
CA TRP A 377 -20.70 -21.14 32.24
C TRP A 377 -22.16 -20.84 32.70
N PRO A 378 -22.83 -19.88 31.99
CA PRO A 378 -24.24 -19.61 32.28
C PRO A 378 -25.11 -20.86 32.20
N GLU A 379 -26.14 -20.90 33.01
CA GLU A 379 -27.10 -22.00 32.97
C GLU A 379 -27.72 -22.17 31.58
N GLY A 380 -27.73 -23.38 31.04
CA GLY A 380 -28.20 -23.68 29.69
C GLY A 380 -27.15 -23.59 28.61
N THR A 381 -25.89 -23.26 28.94
CA THR A 381 -24.79 -23.30 27.96
C THR A 381 -24.58 -24.74 27.49
N LYS A 382 -24.66 -24.97 26.17
CA LYS A 382 -24.43 -26.29 25.59
C LYS A 382 -22.93 -26.62 25.61
N GLU A 383 -22.58 -27.85 25.94
CA GLU A 383 -21.19 -28.33 25.98
C GLU A 383 -20.42 -28.05 24.69
N ALA A 384 -21.09 -28.21 23.54
CA ALA A 384 -20.48 -27.86 22.23
C ALA A 384 -20.07 -26.37 22.07
N TRP A 385 -20.57 -25.49 22.94
CA TRP A 385 -20.26 -24.06 22.90
C TRP A 385 -19.11 -23.66 23.84
N THR A 386 -18.72 -24.58 24.75
CA THR A 386 -17.65 -24.33 25.71
C THR A 386 -16.24 -24.58 25.13
N GLY A 387 -16.14 -25.07 23.90
CA GLY A 387 -14.86 -25.49 23.31
C GLY A 387 -14.22 -26.68 24.03
N GLY A 388 -14.99 -27.39 24.89
CA GLY A 388 -14.49 -28.51 25.71
C GLY A 388 -13.89 -28.06 27.04
N TYR A 389 -13.94 -26.77 27.40
CA TYR A 389 -13.43 -26.26 28.67
C TYR A 389 -14.50 -26.30 29.76
N ALA A 390 -14.08 -26.67 30.99
CA ALA A 390 -14.97 -26.77 32.10
C ALA A 390 -15.47 -25.40 32.61
N THR A 391 -14.65 -24.38 32.47
CA THR A 391 -14.97 -23.01 32.90
C THR A 391 -14.63 -21.97 31.80
N PRO A 392 -15.32 -20.80 31.82
CA PRO A 392 -14.94 -19.69 30.95
C PRO A 392 -13.49 -19.23 31.11
N ALA A 393 -12.96 -19.26 32.33
CA ALA A 393 -11.59 -18.89 32.63
C ALA A 393 -10.56 -19.81 31.95
N GLU A 394 -10.82 -21.13 31.95
CA GLU A 394 -9.97 -22.10 31.23
C GLU A 394 -10.00 -21.86 29.72
N ALA A 395 -11.17 -21.56 29.14
CA ALA A 395 -11.27 -21.23 27.72
C ALA A 395 -10.48 -19.96 27.35
N VAL A 396 -10.57 -18.93 28.18
CA VAL A 396 -9.81 -17.67 27.96
C VAL A 396 -8.31 -17.88 28.12
N ALA A 397 -7.87 -18.70 29.10
CA ALA A 397 -6.44 -18.98 29.29
C ALA A 397 -5.83 -19.84 28.17
N ALA A 398 -6.65 -20.64 27.50
CA ALA A 398 -6.21 -21.51 26.41
C ALA A 398 -6.23 -20.83 25.02
N TYR A 399 -6.93 -19.71 24.89
CA TYR A 399 -6.99 -18.91 23.65
C TYR A 399 -5.73 -18.10 23.44
#